data_9d85fe92fb34d8f89fd2ab4766f95533
#
_entry.id   9d85fe92fb34d8f89fd2ab4766f95533
#
_cell.length_a   1.000
_cell.length_b   1.000
_cell.length_c   1.000
_cell.angle_alpha   90.00
_cell.angle_beta   90.00
_cell.angle_gamma   90.00
#
_symmetry.space_group_name_H-M   'P 1'
#
loop_
_entity.id
_entity.type
_entity.pdbx_description
1 polymer ?
#
loop_
_entity_poly.entity_id
_entity_poly.type
_entity_poly.pdbx_seq_one_letter_code
_entity_poly.pdbx_strand_id
1 'polypeptide(L)'
;MFISKPGARPIIIIGGIGQAILLPFLAFAPTVPTMAAALLIFGGFLGLIEVSMNVHAVEVEKRGDKPLMSGFHGLFSVGGFVGSLLLTAILSAGVAPTAGAIGASLLMIVAVLFAAPRLIDTPQADQTPFFAVPRGIVALLAILASITFLTEGAMLDWSALLLTDRGILPTAQAGIGYSVFAVAMTAGRLTGDAVVMRLGNRRTMFWGGILAIIGYIVLLTAPTAALALFGFLLIGLGASNTVPVLFRQAGAQTAMPPGLAIAAITTVGYAGVLIGPAGIGSVAQAIGLPGAFVVLTLMLILVPLCAGAVTRRTV
;
A
#
# COMPACT_ATOMS: atom_id res chain seq x y z
N MET A 1 -19.78 -31.56 -9.75
CA MET A 1 -18.70 -31.58 -8.77
C MET A 1 -18.45 -30.11 -8.35
N PHE A 2 -19.06 -29.68 -7.23
CA PHE A 2 -18.90 -28.29 -6.75
C PHE A 2 -17.51 -28.22 -6.10
N ILE A 3 -16.53 -27.63 -6.78
CA ILE A 3 -15.24 -27.29 -6.18
C ILE A 3 -15.52 -26.07 -5.30
N SER A 4 -15.63 -26.26 -4.00
CA SER A 4 -15.67 -25.17 -3.03
C SER A 4 -14.42 -24.31 -3.19
N LYS A 5 -14.59 -22.99 -3.42
CA LYS A 5 -13.45 -22.10 -3.57
C LYS A 5 -12.68 -22.06 -2.24
N PRO A 6 -11.34 -22.15 -2.26
CA PRO A 6 -10.55 -22.13 -1.04
C PRO A 6 -10.72 -20.79 -0.30
N GLY A 7 -10.73 -20.84 1.05
CA GLY A 7 -10.65 -19.64 1.88
C GLY A 7 -9.32 -18.89 1.70
N ALA A 8 -9.12 -17.77 2.40
CA ALA A 8 -7.91 -16.94 2.25
C ALA A 8 -6.61 -17.68 2.63
N ARG A 9 -6.64 -18.59 3.63
CA ARG A 9 -5.47 -19.32 4.14
C ARG A 9 -4.70 -20.06 3.04
N PRO A 10 -5.29 -20.98 2.24
CA PRO A 10 -4.55 -21.69 1.21
C PRO A 10 -4.05 -20.76 0.09
N ILE A 11 -4.77 -19.68 -0.22
CA ILE A 11 -4.35 -18.72 -1.24
C ILE A 11 -3.13 -17.93 -0.77
N ILE A 12 -3.07 -17.53 0.50
CA ILE A 12 -1.89 -16.87 1.10
C ILE A 12 -0.66 -17.79 1.02
N ILE A 13 -0.82 -19.07 1.34
CA ILE A 13 0.28 -20.05 1.30
C ILE A 13 0.76 -20.26 -0.14
N ILE A 14 -0.16 -20.52 -1.08
CA ILE A 14 0.18 -20.74 -2.50
C ILE A 14 0.82 -19.46 -3.07
N GLY A 15 0.25 -18.29 -2.82
CA GLY A 15 0.79 -17.02 -3.28
C GLY A 15 2.19 -16.75 -2.71
N GLY A 16 2.39 -16.95 -1.41
CA GLY A 16 3.66 -16.73 -0.73
C GLY A 16 4.77 -17.68 -1.21
N ILE A 17 4.47 -18.97 -1.36
CA ILE A 17 5.40 -19.94 -1.92
C ILE A 17 5.68 -19.65 -3.40
N GLY A 18 4.64 -19.31 -4.18
CA GLY A 18 4.78 -18.95 -5.60
C GLY A 18 5.70 -17.75 -5.81
N GLN A 19 5.51 -16.68 -5.02
CA GLN A 19 6.41 -15.51 -5.06
C GLN A 19 7.84 -15.89 -4.67
N ALA A 20 8.01 -16.66 -3.59
CA ALA A 20 9.32 -17.07 -3.13
C ALA A 20 10.08 -17.88 -4.19
N ILE A 21 9.42 -18.82 -4.86
CA ILE A 21 10.02 -19.61 -5.95
C ILE A 21 10.39 -18.72 -7.13
N LEU A 22 9.56 -17.74 -7.47
CA LEU A 22 9.80 -16.89 -8.65
C LEU A 22 10.86 -15.80 -8.41
N LEU A 23 11.11 -15.40 -7.17
CA LEU A 23 12.06 -14.33 -6.87
C LEU A 23 13.47 -14.57 -7.46
N PRO A 24 14.10 -15.77 -7.36
CA PRO A 24 15.37 -16.02 -8.00
C PRO A 24 15.30 -15.93 -9.53
N PHE A 25 14.18 -16.32 -10.16
CA PHE A 25 14.03 -16.25 -11.61
C PHE A 25 14.11 -14.81 -12.15
N LEU A 26 13.70 -13.81 -11.37
CA LEU A 26 13.88 -12.40 -11.74
C LEU A 26 15.38 -12.01 -11.80
N ALA A 27 16.23 -12.62 -10.97
CA ALA A 27 17.67 -12.38 -11.00
C ALA A 27 18.39 -13.17 -12.13
N PHE A 28 17.77 -14.23 -12.64
CA PHE A 28 18.33 -15.08 -13.72
C PHE A 28 17.81 -14.75 -15.12
N ALA A 29 16.79 -13.90 -15.25
CA ALA A 29 16.13 -13.68 -16.54
C ALA A 29 17.10 -13.09 -17.58
N PRO A 30 17.48 -13.84 -18.63
CA PRO A 30 18.53 -13.41 -19.56
C PRO A 30 18.02 -12.46 -20.65
N THR A 31 16.71 -12.39 -20.86
CA THR A 31 16.10 -11.60 -21.95
C THR A 31 14.89 -10.83 -21.45
N VAL A 32 14.53 -9.75 -22.18
CA VAL A 32 13.32 -8.96 -21.87
C VAL A 32 12.04 -9.80 -21.86
N PRO A 33 11.79 -10.72 -22.83
CA PRO A 33 10.60 -11.55 -22.78
C PRO A 33 10.54 -12.49 -21.56
N THR A 34 11.67 -13.09 -21.16
CA THR A 34 11.72 -13.96 -19.97
C THR A 34 11.52 -13.17 -18.69
N MET A 35 12.09 -11.96 -18.58
CA MET A 35 11.86 -11.05 -17.48
C MET A 35 10.37 -10.64 -17.41
N ALA A 36 9.78 -10.27 -18.54
CA ALA A 36 8.37 -9.87 -18.59
C ALA A 36 7.44 -11.02 -18.16
N ALA A 37 7.71 -12.24 -18.61
CA ALA A 37 6.95 -13.42 -18.19
C ALA A 37 7.09 -13.69 -16.69
N ALA A 38 8.32 -13.63 -16.17
CA ALA A 38 8.58 -13.81 -14.73
C ALA A 38 7.88 -12.74 -13.87
N LEU A 39 7.94 -11.46 -14.27
CA LEU A 39 7.25 -10.37 -13.61
C LEU A 39 5.73 -10.51 -13.65
N LEU A 40 5.17 -10.95 -14.79
CA LEU A 40 3.73 -11.19 -14.92
C LEU A 40 3.23 -12.26 -13.94
N ILE A 41 3.95 -13.38 -13.86
CA ILE A 41 3.58 -14.48 -12.96
C ILE A 41 3.82 -14.07 -11.50
N PHE A 42 4.94 -13.40 -11.20
CA PHE A 42 5.24 -12.86 -9.86
C PHE A 42 4.16 -11.87 -9.40
N GLY A 43 3.75 -10.96 -10.29
CA GLY A 43 2.66 -10.01 -10.03
C GLY A 43 1.31 -10.70 -9.82
N GLY A 44 1.05 -11.80 -10.53
CA GLY A 44 -0.13 -12.63 -10.29
C GLY A 44 -0.18 -13.21 -8.86
N PHE A 45 0.92 -13.78 -8.38
CA PHE A 45 1.02 -14.27 -7.00
C PHE A 45 0.95 -13.12 -5.98
N LEU A 46 1.56 -11.97 -6.28
CA LEU A 46 1.47 -10.78 -5.44
C LEU A 46 0.01 -10.34 -5.28
N GLY A 47 -0.75 -10.24 -6.37
CA GLY A 47 -2.17 -9.89 -6.33
C GLY A 47 -3.02 -10.88 -5.51
N LEU A 48 -2.72 -12.19 -5.63
CA LEU A 48 -3.38 -13.21 -4.82
C LEU A 48 -3.11 -13.02 -3.32
N ILE A 49 -1.86 -12.74 -2.93
CA ILE A 49 -1.50 -12.49 -1.52
C ILE A 49 -2.19 -11.22 -1.04
N GLU A 50 -2.08 -10.13 -1.77
CA GLU A 50 -2.60 -8.82 -1.35
C GLU A 50 -4.09 -8.87 -1.03
N VAL A 51 -4.89 -9.46 -1.91
CA VAL A 51 -6.33 -9.62 -1.65
C VAL A 51 -6.56 -10.54 -0.46
N SER A 52 -5.94 -11.72 -0.46
CA SER A 52 -6.22 -12.75 0.53
C SER A 52 -5.74 -12.39 1.92
N MET A 53 -4.60 -11.71 2.04
CA MET A 53 -4.08 -11.27 3.33
C MET A 53 -4.94 -10.15 3.92
N ASN A 54 -5.48 -9.24 3.10
CA ASN A 54 -6.40 -8.21 3.59
C ASN A 54 -7.76 -8.78 4.00
N VAL A 55 -8.29 -9.78 3.26
CA VAL A 55 -9.48 -10.54 3.67
C VAL A 55 -9.23 -11.25 5.02
N HIS A 56 -8.10 -11.91 5.14
CA HIS A 56 -7.70 -12.59 6.38
C HIS A 56 -7.52 -11.60 7.53
N ALA A 57 -6.87 -10.45 7.30
CA ALA A 57 -6.67 -9.41 8.31
C ALA A 57 -7.99 -8.84 8.84
N VAL A 58 -8.98 -8.58 7.96
CA VAL A 58 -10.33 -8.16 8.35
C VAL A 58 -10.99 -9.22 9.23
N GLU A 59 -10.84 -10.50 8.90
CA GLU A 59 -11.44 -11.58 9.69
C GLU A 59 -10.76 -11.75 11.06
N VAL A 60 -9.42 -11.61 11.13
CA VAL A 60 -8.67 -11.58 12.39
C VAL A 60 -9.12 -10.43 13.27
N GLU A 61 -9.25 -9.22 12.69
CA GLU A 61 -9.72 -8.04 13.40
C GLU A 61 -11.14 -8.23 13.96
N LYS A 62 -12.05 -8.81 13.17
CA LYS A 62 -13.43 -9.12 13.61
C LYS A 62 -13.46 -10.10 14.80
N ARG A 63 -12.62 -11.14 14.77
CA ARG A 63 -12.55 -12.12 15.87
C ARG A 63 -11.88 -11.57 17.12
N GLY A 64 -10.93 -10.64 16.95
CA GLY A 64 -10.18 -10.05 18.06
C GLY A 64 -10.90 -8.89 18.76
N ASP A 65 -12.01 -8.41 18.18
CA ASP A 65 -12.82 -7.29 18.67
C ASP A 65 -12.00 -6.01 18.95
N LYS A 66 -10.89 -5.86 18.24
CA LYS A 66 -9.95 -4.71 18.34
C LYS A 66 -9.46 -4.28 16.96
N PRO A 67 -9.22 -2.97 16.73
CA PRO A 67 -8.54 -2.51 15.52
C PRO A 67 -7.13 -3.10 15.43
N LEU A 68 -6.79 -3.74 14.31
CA LEU A 68 -5.48 -4.35 14.04
C LEU A 68 -4.98 -4.04 12.63
N MET A 69 -5.83 -3.48 11.76
CA MET A 69 -5.53 -3.28 10.34
C MET A 69 -4.34 -2.34 10.13
N SER A 70 -4.24 -1.27 10.93
CA SER A 70 -3.09 -0.35 10.83
C SER A 70 -1.78 -1.03 11.22
N GLY A 71 -1.79 -1.85 12.26
CA GLY A 71 -0.65 -2.64 12.69
C GLY A 71 -0.18 -3.63 11.63
N PHE A 72 -1.09 -4.32 10.92
CA PHE A 72 -0.74 -5.20 9.81
C PHE A 72 -0.05 -4.44 8.67
N HIS A 73 -0.59 -3.29 8.27
CA HIS A 73 0.05 -2.43 7.27
C HIS A 73 1.38 -1.84 7.78
N GLY A 74 1.50 -1.56 9.08
CA GLY A 74 2.75 -1.14 9.71
C GLY A 74 3.83 -2.22 9.64
N LEU A 75 3.49 -3.46 9.96
CA LEU A 75 4.42 -4.60 9.85
C LEU A 75 4.86 -4.86 8.40
N PHE A 76 3.96 -4.67 7.43
CA PHE A 76 4.33 -4.71 6.02
C PHE A 76 5.40 -3.66 5.68
N SER A 77 5.24 -2.42 6.17
CA SER A 77 6.23 -1.35 5.99
C SER A 77 7.56 -1.69 6.64
N VAL A 78 7.55 -2.22 7.88
CA VAL A 78 8.76 -2.70 8.58
C VAL A 78 9.44 -3.82 7.78
N GLY A 79 8.67 -4.77 7.24
CA GLY A 79 9.18 -5.82 6.37
C GLY A 79 9.90 -5.28 5.13
N GLY A 80 9.34 -4.25 4.50
CA GLY A 80 9.97 -3.55 3.38
C GLY A 80 11.32 -2.91 3.75
N PHE A 81 11.39 -2.21 4.89
CA PHE A 81 12.64 -1.63 5.39
C PHE A 81 13.67 -2.70 5.73
N VAL A 82 13.31 -3.71 6.51
CA VAL A 82 14.23 -4.79 6.90
C VAL A 82 14.74 -5.54 5.68
N GLY A 83 13.84 -5.87 4.74
CA GLY A 83 14.21 -6.56 3.50
C GLY A 83 15.17 -5.74 2.64
N SER A 84 14.91 -4.44 2.47
CA SER A 84 15.78 -3.55 1.71
C SER A 84 17.16 -3.39 2.35
N LEU A 85 17.22 -3.21 3.68
CA LEU A 85 18.47 -3.09 4.41
C LEU A 85 19.28 -4.39 4.35
N LEU A 86 18.62 -5.53 4.55
CA LEU A 86 19.27 -6.84 4.48
C LEU A 86 19.85 -7.11 3.09
N LEU A 87 19.07 -6.86 2.03
CA LEU A 87 19.53 -7.05 0.66
C LEU A 87 20.69 -6.10 0.35
N THR A 88 20.60 -4.83 0.74
CA THR A 88 21.68 -3.86 0.57
C THR A 88 22.95 -4.32 1.27
N ALA A 89 22.88 -4.79 2.51
CA ALA A 89 24.02 -5.31 3.26
C ALA A 89 24.67 -6.53 2.57
N ILE A 90 23.85 -7.48 2.10
CA ILE A 90 24.30 -8.68 1.39
C ILE A 90 25.06 -8.30 0.10
N LEU A 91 24.47 -7.40 -0.71
CA LEU A 91 25.09 -6.95 -1.96
C LEU A 91 26.35 -6.13 -1.71
N SER A 92 26.37 -5.28 -0.67
CA SER A 92 27.56 -4.50 -0.25
C SER A 92 28.70 -5.39 0.24
N ALA A 93 28.40 -6.56 0.78
CA ALA A 93 29.39 -7.58 1.15
C ALA A 93 29.94 -8.37 -0.06
N GLY A 94 29.57 -7.99 -1.29
CA GLY A 94 30.04 -8.63 -2.52
C GLY A 94 29.35 -9.95 -2.88
N VAL A 95 28.23 -10.28 -2.22
CA VAL A 95 27.45 -11.46 -2.58
C VAL A 95 26.73 -11.21 -3.90
N ALA A 96 26.79 -12.19 -4.81
CA ALA A 96 26.13 -12.09 -6.11
C ALA A 96 24.62 -11.87 -5.96
N PRO A 97 23.97 -11.01 -6.77
CA PRO A 97 22.53 -10.73 -6.70
C PRO A 97 21.66 -12.00 -6.74
N THR A 98 22.08 -13.00 -7.52
CA THR A 98 21.40 -14.30 -7.63
C THR A 98 21.42 -15.08 -6.32
N ALA A 99 22.58 -15.09 -5.62
CA ALA A 99 22.69 -15.73 -4.32
C ALA A 99 21.87 -14.98 -3.25
N GLY A 100 21.85 -13.65 -3.31
CA GLY A 100 20.99 -12.81 -2.48
C GLY A 100 19.50 -13.12 -2.70
N ALA A 101 19.07 -13.24 -3.96
CA ALA A 101 17.70 -13.60 -4.32
C ALA A 101 17.30 -15.00 -3.83
N ILE A 102 18.19 -15.99 -3.95
CA ILE A 102 17.99 -17.35 -3.41
C ILE A 102 17.86 -17.31 -1.88
N GLY A 103 18.75 -16.58 -1.19
CA GLY A 103 18.68 -16.41 0.27
C GLY A 103 17.36 -15.77 0.72
N ALA A 104 16.93 -14.72 0.04
CA ALA A 104 15.63 -14.08 0.28
C ALA A 104 14.46 -15.04 0.04
N SER A 105 14.50 -15.83 -1.05
CA SER A 105 13.50 -16.85 -1.37
C SER A 105 13.37 -17.89 -0.25
N LEU A 106 14.49 -18.42 0.23
CA LEU A 106 14.50 -19.39 1.33
C LEU A 106 13.91 -18.77 2.61
N LEU A 107 14.27 -17.54 2.94
CA LEU A 107 13.72 -16.82 4.09
C LEU A 107 12.20 -16.65 3.95
N MET A 108 11.71 -16.28 2.76
CA MET A 108 10.28 -16.16 2.48
C MET A 108 9.55 -17.51 2.67
N ILE A 109 10.11 -18.60 2.16
CA ILE A 109 9.54 -19.96 2.34
C ILE A 109 9.44 -20.30 3.83
N VAL A 110 10.52 -20.09 4.58
CA VAL A 110 10.53 -20.34 6.04
C VAL A 110 9.47 -19.49 6.73
N ALA A 111 9.36 -18.21 6.39
CA ALA A 111 8.35 -17.32 6.97
C ALA A 111 6.92 -17.79 6.66
N VAL A 112 6.64 -18.21 5.42
CA VAL A 112 5.32 -18.73 5.03
C VAL A 112 5.01 -20.05 5.77
N LEU A 113 5.95 -20.97 5.84
CA LEU A 113 5.77 -22.25 6.56
C LEU A 113 5.58 -22.03 8.07
N PHE A 114 6.26 -21.05 8.65
CA PHE A 114 6.09 -20.66 10.05
C PHE A 114 4.72 -20.01 10.30
N ALA A 115 4.23 -19.20 9.38
CA ALA A 115 2.93 -18.54 9.47
C ALA A 115 1.76 -19.49 9.19
N ALA A 116 1.91 -20.43 8.26
CA ALA A 116 0.84 -21.31 7.76
C ALA A 116 -0.02 -21.98 8.85
N PRO A 117 0.53 -22.59 9.93
CA PRO A 117 -0.29 -23.20 10.98
C PRO A 117 -1.02 -22.18 11.86
N ARG A 118 -0.63 -20.90 11.81
CA ARG A 118 -1.21 -19.80 12.60
C ARG A 118 -2.28 -19.01 11.85
N LEU A 119 -2.38 -19.21 10.54
CA LEU A 119 -3.44 -18.59 9.74
C LEU A 119 -4.79 -19.20 10.12
N ILE A 120 -5.76 -18.33 10.38
CA ILE A 120 -7.14 -18.75 10.69
C ILE A 120 -7.87 -19.13 9.40
N ASP A 121 -8.81 -20.06 9.50
CA ASP A 121 -9.70 -20.37 8.39
C ASP A 121 -10.73 -19.25 8.25
N THR A 122 -10.83 -18.71 7.03
CA THR A 122 -11.80 -17.68 6.68
C THR A 122 -13.00 -18.33 6.01
N PRO A 123 -14.21 -17.75 6.13
CA PRO A 123 -15.36 -18.23 5.40
C PRO A 123 -15.06 -18.34 3.91
N GLN A 124 -15.53 -19.42 3.30
CA GLN A 124 -15.40 -19.60 1.86
C GLN A 124 -16.25 -18.53 1.16
N ALA A 125 -15.71 -17.89 0.13
CA ALA A 125 -16.50 -16.99 -0.68
C ALA A 125 -17.46 -17.82 -1.53
N ASP A 126 -18.78 -17.60 -1.32
CA ASP A 126 -19.79 -18.10 -2.24
C ASP A 126 -19.47 -17.62 -3.67
N GLN A 127 -20.04 -18.30 -4.68
CA GLN A 127 -19.78 -18.09 -6.11
C GLN A 127 -19.53 -16.61 -6.47
N THR A 128 -18.27 -16.23 -6.53
CA THR A 128 -17.90 -14.84 -6.81
C THR A 128 -17.44 -14.72 -8.25
N PRO A 129 -17.92 -13.72 -9.01
CA PRO A 129 -17.44 -13.48 -10.36
C PRO A 129 -15.95 -13.15 -10.38
N PHE A 130 -15.28 -13.47 -11.47
CA PHE A 130 -13.84 -13.20 -11.68
C PHE A 130 -13.50 -11.71 -11.63
N PHE A 131 -14.45 -10.84 -11.97
CA PHE A 131 -14.36 -9.39 -11.89
C PHE A 131 -15.47 -8.83 -11.02
N ALA A 132 -15.09 -8.14 -9.95
CA ALA A 132 -16.00 -7.40 -9.09
C ALA A 132 -15.96 -5.92 -9.47
N VAL A 133 -16.99 -5.46 -10.18
CA VAL A 133 -17.16 -4.03 -10.39
C VAL A 133 -17.64 -3.42 -9.06
N PRO A 134 -16.90 -2.46 -8.49
CA PRO A 134 -17.28 -1.83 -7.23
C PRO A 134 -18.60 -1.09 -7.38
N ARG A 135 -19.53 -1.29 -6.44
CA ARG A 135 -20.88 -0.69 -6.46
C ARG A 135 -21.15 0.05 -5.16
N GLY A 136 -22.01 1.08 -5.25
CA GLY A 136 -22.42 1.84 -4.08
C GLY A 136 -21.24 2.40 -3.30
N ILE A 137 -21.22 2.17 -1.99
CA ILE A 137 -20.16 2.66 -1.10
C ILE A 137 -18.78 2.07 -1.44
N VAL A 138 -18.71 0.85 -2.01
CA VAL A 138 -17.44 0.21 -2.39
C VAL A 138 -16.75 0.97 -3.51
N ALA A 139 -17.50 1.58 -4.44
CA ALA A 139 -16.93 2.42 -5.49
C ALA A 139 -16.22 3.66 -4.88
N LEU A 140 -16.86 4.30 -3.89
CA LEU A 140 -16.23 5.43 -3.21
C LEU A 140 -15.00 5.01 -2.41
N LEU A 141 -15.05 3.88 -1.69
CA LEU A 141 -13.90 3.31 -0.98
C LEU A 141 -12.75 3.03 -1.95
N ALA A 142 -13.04 2.47 -3.12
CA ALA A 142 -12.04 2.16 -4.15
C ALA A 142 -11.40 3.41 -4.75
N ILE A 143 -12.18 4.47 -5.01
CA ILE A 143 -11.66 5.76 -5.48
C ILE A 143 -10.73 6.39 -4.42
N LEU A 144 -11.14 6.41 -3.15
CA LEU A 144 -10.33 6.96 -2.07
C LEU A 144 -9.04 6.14 -1.86
N ALA A 145 -9.10 4.82 -2.00
CA ALA A 145 -7.92 3.97 -1.97
C ALA A 145 -6.98 4.27 -3.14
N SER A 146 -7.51 4.44 -4.35
CA SER A 146 -6.72 4.81 -5.53
C SER A 146 -6.00 6.15 -5.34
N ILE A 147 -6.68 7.17 -4.82
CA ILE A 147 -6.09 8.48 -4.52
C ILE A 147 -4.98 8.36 -3.48
N THR A 148 -5.19 7.57 -2.42
CA THR A 148 -4.18 7.38 -1.37
C THR A 148 -2.98 6.60 -1.88
N PHE A 149 -3.18 5.54 -2.64
CA PHE A 149 -2.11 4.77 -3.26
C PHE A 149 -1.35 5.59 -4.33
N LEU A 150 -2.06 6.41 -5.10
CA LEU A 150 -1.44 7.37 -6.02
C LEU A 150 -0.54 8.36 -5.25
N THR A 151 -0.98 8.83 -4.08
CA THR A 151 -0.19 9.69 -3.19
C THR A 151 1.09 8.99 -2.71
N GLU A 152 0.97 7.74 -2.25
CA GLU A 152 2.13 6.94 -1.83
C GLU A 152 3.12 6.71 -2.98
N GLY A 153 2.60 6.34 -4.16
CA GLY A 153 3.40 6.16 -5.37
C GLY A 153 4.10 7.45 -5.83
N ALA A 154 3.40 8.59 -5.76
CA ALA A 154 3.99 9.88 -6.09
C ALA A 154 5.16 10.26 -5.17
N MET A 155 5.07 9.93 -3.88
CA MET A 155 6.17 10.14 -2.94
C MET A 155 7.37 9.25 -3.31
N LEU A 156 7.13 8.01 -3.69
CA LEU A 156 8.19 7.07 -4.07
C LEU A 156 8.90 7.51 -5.37
N ASP A 157 8.13 7.84 -6.41
CA ASP A 157 8.67 7.99 -7.76
C ASP A 157 9.12 9.43 -8.06
N TRP A 158 8.47 10.44 -7.48
CA TRP A 158 8.63 11.82 -7.89
C TRP A 158 9.16 12.77 -6.81
N SER A 159 9.24 12.34 -5.54
CA SER A 159 9.63 13.25 -4.45
C SER A 159 11.05 13.77 -4.59
N ALA A 160 12.00 12.91 -4.98
CA ALA A 160 13.38 13.31 -5.18
C ALA A 160 13.52 14.32 -6.33
N LEU A 161 12.81 14.06 -7.44
CA LEU A 161 12.80 14.97 -8.59
C LEU A 161 12.16 16.32 -8.22
N LEU A 162 11.08 16.34 -7.44
CA LEU A 162 10.45 17.57 -6.96
C LEU A 162 11.42 18.44 -6.15
N LEU A 163 12.23 17.81 -5.27
CA LEU A 163 13.20 18.53 -4.44
C LEU A 163 14.36 19.09 -5.26
N THR A 164 14.82 18.34 -6.26
CA THR A 164 15.92 18.79 -7.15
C THR A 164 15.47 19.84 -8.15
N ASP A 165 14.29 19.68 -8.75
CA ASP A 165 13.70 20.62 -9.70
C ASP A 165 13.48 22.03 -9.09
N ARG A 166 13.10 22.03 -7.79
CA ARG A 166 12.94 23.26 -7.02
C ARG A 166 14.24 23.81 -6.42
N GLY A 167 15.39 23.16 -6.64
CA GLY A 167 16.67 23.57 -6.09
C GLY A 167 16.75 23.50 -4.56
N ILE A 168 15.87 22.71 -3.90
CA ILE A 168 15.82 22.60 -2.43
C ILE A 168 16.93 21.69 -1.90
N LEU A 169 17.21 20.58 -2.62
CA LEU A 169 18.28 19.63 -2.28
C LEU A 169 19.03 19.21 -3.54
N PRO A 170 20.35 18.95 -3.42
CA PRO A 170 21.12 18.35 -4.50
C PRO A 170 20.65 16.90 -4.75
N THR A 171 20.80 16.42 -5.97
CA THR A 171 20.36 15.08 -6.41
C THR A 171 20.85 13.96 -5.50
N ALA A 172 22.08 14.04 -5.02
CA ALA A 172 22.66 13.04 -4.12
C ALA A 172 21.93 12.91 -2.76
N GLN A 173 21.18 13.92 -2.35
CA GLN A 173 20.48 13.97 -1.06
C GLN A 173 18.95 13.94 -1.21
N ALA A 174 18.43 14.04 -2.42
CA ALA A 174 16.99 14.24 -2.66
C ALA A 174 16.12 13.06 -2.20
N GLY A 175 16.67 11.85 -2.16
CA GLY A 175 15.98 10.65 -1.63
C GLY A 175 15.61 10.72 -0.13
N ILE A 176 16.20 11.66 0.63
CA ILE A 176 15.86 11.83 2.05
C ILE A 176 14.39 12.23 2.26
N GLY A 177 13.80 12.95 1.28
CA GLY A 177 12.37 13.31 1.33
C GLY A 177 11.47 12.09 1.43
N TYR A 178 11.65 11.12 0.53
CA TYR A 178 10.92 9.85 0.60
C TYR A 178 11.22 9.07 1.89
N SER A 179 12.46 9.06 2.35
CA SER A 179 12.84 8.36 3.58
C SER A 179 12.08 8.92 4.80
N VAL A 180 11.98 10.24 4.93
CA VAL A 180 11.22 10.90 6.01
C VAL A 180 9.73 10.55 5.91
N PHE A 181 9.15 10.61 4.70
CA PHE A 181 7.77 10.21 4.47
C PHE A 181 7.52 8.75 4.87
N ALA A 182 8.36 7.82 4.44
CA ALA A 182 8.20 6.39 4.66
C ALA A 182 8.34 6.02 6.16
N VAL A 183 9.30 6.63 6.87
CA VAL A 183 9.45 6.46 8.33
C VAL A 183 8.23 7.02 9.06
N ALA A 184 7.77 8.22 8.70
CA ALA A 184 6.60 8.85 9.30
C ALA A 184 5.33 8.00 9.08
N MET A 185 5.13 7.50 7.87
CA MET A 185 4.02 6.60 7.54
C MET A 185 4.08 5.30 8.33
N THR A 186 5.24 4.67 8.43
CA THR A 186 5.41 3.44 9.21
C THR A 186 5.10 3.67 10.69
N ALA A 187 5.62 4.74 11.28
CA ALA A 187 5.33 5.12 12.66
C ALA A 187 3.82 5.38 12.87
N GLY A 188 3.20 6.10 11.94
CA GLY A 188 1.76 6.36 11.96
C GLY A 188 0.91 5.09 11.82
N ARG A 189 1.33 4.11 11.00
CA ARG A 189 0.68 2.79 10.88
C ARG A 189 0.82 1.96 12.15
N LEU A 190 2.03 1.89 12.73
CA LEU A 190 2.26 1.11 13.97
C LEU A 190 1.49 1.64 15.18
N THR A 191 1.24 2.94 15.24
CA THR A 191 0.44 3.59 16.29
C THR A 191 -1.04 3.74 15.93
N GLY A 192 -1.40 3.45 14.69
CA GLY A 192 -2.68 3.78 14.08
C GLY A 192 -3.88 3.08 14.72
N ASP A 193 -3.71 1.82 15.14
CA ASP A 193 -4.81 1.10 15.81
C ASP A 193 -5.18 1.75 17.15
N ALA A 194 -4.18 2.25 17.91
CA ALA A 194 -4.43 3.02 19.13
C ALA A 194 -5.13 4.36 18.83
N VAL A 195 -4.76 5.03 17.73
CA VAL A 195 -5.43 6.24 17.27
C VAL A 195 -6.88 5.95 16.88
N VAL A 196 -7.12 4.88 16.14
CA VAL A 196 -8.48 4.47 15.74
C VAL A 196 -9.33 4.08 16.94
N MET A 197 -8.76 3.38 17.93
CA MET A 197 -9.50 3.05 19.17
C MET A 197 -9.95 4.31 19.91
N ARG A 198 -9.13 5.38 19.95
CA ARG A 198 -9.45 6.61 20.67
C ARG A 198 -10.37 7.57 19.89
N LEU A 199 -10.11 7.74 18.59
CA LEU A 199 -10.80 8.74 17.76
C LEU A 199 -11.95 8.16 16.92
N GLY A 200 -11.94 6.85 16.67
CA GLY A 200 -12.81 6.18 15.71
C GLY A 200 -12.38 6.40 14.26
N ASN A 201 -12.86 5.53 13.35
CA ASN A 201 -12.49 5.54 11.93
C ASN A 201 -12.70 6.89 11.25
N ARG A 202 -13.86 7.54 11.49
CA ARG A 202 -14.23 8.81 10.86
C ARG A 202 -13.24 9.93 11.18
N ARG A 203 -12.95 10.15 12.47
CA ARG A 203 -12.05 11.23 12.88
C ARG A 203 -10.61 10.95 12.46
N THR A 204 -10.17 9.70 12.53
CA THR A 204 -8.85 9.29 12.08
C THR A 204 -8.65 9.60 10.60
N MET A 205 -9.61 9.24 9.75
CA MET A 205 -9.55 9.50 8.32
C MET A 205 -9.68 11.00 8.01
N PHE A 206 -10.56 11.72 8.70
CA PHE A 206 -10.74 13.16 8.51
C PHE A 206 -9.47 13.95 8.85
N TRP A 207 -8.95 13.80 10.07
CA TRP A 207 -7.78 14.53 10.52
C TRP A 207 -6.49 14.06 9.83
N GLY A 208 -6.40 12.77 9.51
CA GLY A 208 -5.30 12.25 8.70
C GLY A 208 -5.26 12.89 7.31
N GLY A 209 -6.40 12.98 6.63
CA GLY A 209 -6.51 13.66 5.34
C GLY A 209 -6.14 15.14 5.41
N ILE A 210 -6.64 15.88 6.42
CA ILE A 210 -6.28 17.28 6.66
C ILE A 210 -4.78 17.44 6.91
N LEU A 211 -4.18 16.58 7.73
CA LEU A 211 -2.75 16.62 8.03
C LEU A 211 -1.90 16.38 6.78
N ALA A 212 -2.29 15.43 5.93
CA ALA A 212 -1.61 15.17 4.66
C ALA A 212 -1.71 16.37 3.71
N ILE A 213 -2.89 17.00 3.59
CA ILE A 213 -3.07 18.21 2.77
C ILE A 213 -2.19 19.36 3.27
N ILE A 214 -2.16 19.61 4.59
CA ILE A 214 -1.25 20.60 5.18
C ILE A 214 0.20 20.26 4.84
N GLY A 215 0.59 18.99 4.95
CA GLY A 215 1.93 18.53 4.59
C GLY A 215 2.28 18.82 3.13
N TYR A 216 1.35 18.61 2.19
CA TYR A 216 1.55 19.00 0.79
C TYR A 216 1.69 20.51 0.60
N ILE A 217 0.85 21.32 1.26
CA ILE A 217 0.95 22.77 1.21
C ILE A 217 2.33 23.22 1.73
N VAL A 218 2.76 22.68 2.87
CA VAL A 218 4.08 22.97 3.45
C VAL A 218 5.19 22.54 2.49
N LEU A 219 5.13 21.34 1.92
CA LEU A 219 6.11 20.85 0.95
C LEU A 219 6.20 21.76 -0.26
N LEU A 220 5.06 22.12 -0.86
CA LEU A 220 5.00 22.91 -2.10
C LEU A 220 5.37 24.38 -1.91
N THR A 221 5.23 24.92 -0.71
CA THR A 221 5.59 26.31 -0.38
C THR A 221 6.95 26.45 0.31
N ALA A 222 7.61 25.32 0.65
CA ALA A 222 8.85 25.31 1.42
C ALA A 222 9.99 26.04 0.69
N PRO A 223 10.62 27.06 1.32
CA PRO A 223 11.83 27.70 0.77
C PRO A 223 13.13 26.99 1.23
N THR A 224 13.05 26.05 2.17
CA THR A 224 14.21 25.36 2.74
C THR A 224 14.00 23.86 2.81
N ALA A 225 15.11 23.12 2.80
CA ALA A 225 15.08 21.66 2.95
C ALA A 225 14.39 21.21 4.25
N ALA A 226 14.66 21.87 5.37
CA ALA A 226 14.05 21.52 6.65
C ALA A 226 12.52 21.62 6.62
N LEU A 227 11.97 22.66 6.00
CA LEU A 227 10.53 22.83 5.88
C LEU A 227 9.92 21.84 4.89
N ALA A 228 10.61 21.54 3.77
CA ALA A 228 10.20 20.51 2.83
C ALA A 228 10.14 19.13 3.51
N LEU A 229 11.18 18.75 4.26
CA LEU A 229 11.21 17.48 5.01
C LEU A 229 10.11 17.42 6.08
N PHE A 230 9.80 18.55 6.73
CA PHE A 230 8.65 18.62 7.64
C PHE A 230 7.32 18.39 6.90
N GLY A 231 7.18 18.89 5.66
CA GLY A 231 6.05 18.57 4.79
C GLY A 231 5.92 17.06 4.53
N PHE A 232 7.03 16.38 4.18
CA PHE A 232 7.04 14.91 4.00
C PHE A 232 6.63 14.15 5.25
N LEU A 233 7.09 14.58 6.42
CA LEU A 233 6.69 14.00 7.72
C LEU A 233 5.17 14.13 7.94
N LEU A 234 4.59 15.30 7.69
CA LEU A 234 3.15 15.52 7.84
C LEU A 234 2.34 14.68 6.84
N ILE A 235 2.79 14.58 5.58
CA ILE A 235 2.14 13.73 4.56
C ILE A 235 2.15 12.28 5.02
N GLY A 236 3.30 11.75 5.46
CA GLY A 236 3.44 10.37 5.92
C GLY A 236 2.55 10.04 7.10
N LEU A 237 2.56 10.87 8.14
CA LEU A 237 1.68 10.70 9.32
C LEU A 237 0.21 10.79 8.91
N GLY A 238 -0.14 11.76 8.08
CA GLY A 238 -1.52 12.02 7.67
C GLY A 238 -2.12 10.90 6.83
N ALA A 239 -1.36 10.37 5.86
CA ALA A 239 -1.83 9.31 4.96
C ALA A 239 -1.83 7.92 5.61
N SER A 240 -1.05 7.71 6.67
CA SER A 240 -0.73 6.40 7.26
C SER A 240 -1.92 5.49 7.54
N ASN A 241 -3.02 6.04 8.04
CA ASN A 241 -4.17 5.26 8.50
C ASN A 241 -5.37 5.28 7.53
N THR A 242 -5.28 6.01 6.40
CA THR A 242 -6.38 6.09 5.43
C THR A 242 -6.66 4.72 4.81
N VAL A 243 -5.64 4.06 4.26
CA VAL A 243 -5.78 2.73 3.64
C VAL A 243 -6.26 1.68 4.64
N PRO A 244 -5.67 1.51 5.85
CA PRO A 244 -6.20 0.61 6.87
C PRO A 244 -7.68 0.82 7.20
N VAL A 245 -8.12 2.07 7.33
CA VAL A 245 -9.54 2.39 7.58
C VAL A 245 -10.40 1.98 6.39
N LEU A 246 -9.98 2.25 5.14
CA LEU A 246 -10.73 1.88 3.95
C LEU A 246 -10.92 0.36 3.83
N PHE A 247 -9.89 -0.45 4.09
CA PHE A 247 -9.99 -1.91 4.09
C PHE A 247 -10.92 -2.42 5.19
N ARG A 248 -10.84 -1.84 6.40
CA ARG A 248 -11.78 -2.15 7.49
C ARG A 248 -13.23 -1.87 7.08
N GLN A 249 -13.49 -0.72 6.45
CA GLN A 249 -14.82 -0.37 5.97
C GLN A 249 -15.28 -1.27 4.82
N ALA A 250 -14.38 -1.70 3.95
CA ALA A 250 -14.70 -2.69 2.92
C ALA A 250 -15.14 -4.04 3.50
N GLY A 251 -14.53 -4.45 4.59
CA GLY A 251 -14.92 -5.66 5.31
C GLY A 251 -16.23 -5.54 6.11
N ALA A 252 -16.65 -4.31 6.45
CA ALA A 252 -17.82 -4.04 7.30
C ALA A 252 -19.08 -3.63 6.53
N GLN A 253 -18.96 -3.20 5.26
CA GLN A 253 -20.10 -2.76 4.44
C GLN A 253 -20.98 -3.94 3.98
N THR A 254 -22.22 -3.64 3.57
CA THR A 254 -23.23 -4.64 3.19
C THR A 254 -23.64 -4.58 1.70
N ALA A 255 -23.08 -3.64 0.91
CA ALA A 255 -23.44 -3.47 -0.50
C ALA A 255 -22.88 -4.58 -1.40
N MET A 256 -21.80 -5.25 -0.96
CA MET A 256 -21.13 -6.36 -1.65
C MET A 256 -20.58 -7.37 -0.63
N PRO A 257 -20.38 -8.65 -1.02
CA PRO A 257 -19.64 -9.61 -0.20
C PRO A 257 -18.27 -9.05 0.20
N PRO A 258 -17.85 -9.17 1.47
CA PRO A 258 -16.60 -8.54 1.97
C PRO A 258 -15.35 -8.87 1.14
N GLY A 259 -15.19 -10.14 0.75
CA GLY A 259 -14.05 -10.55 -0.08
C GLY A 259 -14.01 -9.86 -1.46
N LEU A 260 -15.19 -9.66 -2.09
CA LEU A 260 -15.29 -8.92 -3.36
C LEU A 260 -15.03 -7.43 -3.19
N ALA A 261 -15.50 -6.84 -2.11
CA ALA A 261 -15.27 -5.44 -1.81
C ALA A 261 -13.77 -5.18 -1.59
N ILE A 262 -13.09 -6.04 -0.84
CA ILE A 262 -11.64 -5.96 -0.62
C ILE A 262 -10.89 -6.14 -1.94
N ALA A 263 -11.26 -7.13 -2.76
CA ALA A 263 -10.65 -7.33 -4.08
C ALA A 263 -10.83 -6.12 -5.00
N ALA A 264 -12.03 -5.53 -5.02
CA ALA A 264 -12.31 -4.34 -5.82
C ALA A 264 -11.48 -3.12 -5.38
N ILE A 265 -11.39 -2.88 -4.07
CA ILE A 265 -10.57 -1.79 -3.51
C ILE A 265 -9.09 -2.01 -3.81
N THR A 266 -8.59 -3.24 -3.64
CA THR A 266 -7.19 -3.59 -3.97
C THR A 266 -6.92 -3.33 -5.45
N THR A 267 -7.75 -3.86 -6.35
CA THR A 267 -7.55 -3.71 -7.80
C THR A 267 -7.56 -2.25 -8.25
N VAL A 268 -8.56 -1.47 -7.82
CA VAL A 268 -8.66 -0.05 -8.19
C VAL A 268 -7.58 0.78 -7.49
N GLY A 269 -7.23 0.45 -6.25
CA GLY A 269 -6.13 1.07 -5.51
C GLY A 269 -4.80 0.89 -6.24
N TYR A 270 -4.44 -0.34 -6.60
CA TYR A 270 -3.21 -0.61 -7.35
C TYR A 270 -3.21 0.00 -8.76
N ALA A 271 -4.37 0.12 -9.42
CA ALA A 271 -4.45 0.88 -10.66
C ALA A 271 -3.98 2.33 -10.46
N GLY A 272 -4.25 2.95 -9.31
CA GLY A 272 -3.73 4.27 -8.93
C GLY A 272 -2.20 4.30 -8.89
N VAL A 273 -1.56 3.29 -8.30
CA VAL A 273 -0.09 3.18 -8.28
C VAL A 273 0.48 2.97 -9.69
N LEU A 274 -0.11 2.08 -10.48
CA LEU A 274 0.40 1.74 -11.81
C LEU A 274 0.25 2.87 -12.84
N ILE A 275 -0.87 3.60 -12.78
CA ILE A 275 -1.14 4.74 -13.67
C ILE A 275 -0.42 5.99 -13.16
N GLY A 276 -0.13 6.04 -11.86
CA GLY A 276 0.43 7.19 -11.16
C GLY A 276 1.66 7.80 -11.82
N PRO A 277 2.73 7.05 -12.07
CA PRO A 277 3.95 7.60 -12.66
C PRO A 277 3.71 8.25 -14.01
N ALA A 278 2.95 7.60 -14.90
CA ALA A 278 2.62 8.13 -16.22
C ALA A 278 1.65 9.33 -16.12
N GLY A 279 0.64 9.24 -15.26
CA GLY A 279 -0.34 10.30 -15.05
C GLY A 279 0.29 11.57 -14.48
N ILE A 280 1.10 11.44 -13.42
CA ILE A 280 1.84 12.55 -12.81
C ILE A 280 2.83 13.14 -13.82
N GLY A 281 3.57 12.30 -14.55
CA GLY A 281 4.50 12.74 -15.59
C GLY A 281 3.83 13.52 -16.70
N SER A 282 2.65 13.07 -17.17
CA SER A 282 1.88 13.77 -18.20
C SER A 282 1.38 15.15 -17.73
N VAL A 283 0.88 15.22 -16.50
CA VAL A 283 0.47 16.51 -15.88
C VAL A 283 1.68 17.40 -15.66
N ALA A 284 2.82 16.83 -15.22
CA ALA A 284 4.06 17.58 -15.00
C ALA A 284 4.63 18.17 -16.30
N GLN A 285 4.47 17.48 -17.43
CA GLN A 285 4.86 18.04 -18.75
C GLN A 285 4.02 19.27 -19.13
N ALA A 286 2.76 19.34 -18.71
CA ALA A 286 1.85 20.44 -19.06
C ALA A 286 1.99 21.65 -18.12
N ILE A 287 2.12 21.43 -16.80
CA ILE A 287 2.06 22.49 -15.78
C ILE A 287 3.20 22.44 -14.75
N GLY A 288 4.25 21.68 -15.04
CA GLY A 288 5.39 21.48 -14.13
C GLY A 288 5.10 20.46 -13.03
N LEU A 289 6.17 19.94 -12.44
CA LEU A 289 6.06 18.94 -11.37
C LEU A 289 5.36 19.50 -10.11
N PRO A 290 5.65 20.73 -9.65
CA PRO A 290 4.87 21.33 -8.55
C PRO A 290 3.36 21.40 -8.85
N GLY A 291 2.99 21.72 -10.10
CA GLY A 291 1.60 21.74 -10.54
C GLY A 291 0.92 20.37 -10.48
N ALA A 292 1.63 19.31 -10.85
CA ALA A 292 1.14 17.94 -10.73
C ALA A 292 0.87 17.55 -9.24
N PHE A 293 1.73 17.98 -8.33
CA PHE A 293 1.54 17.77 -6.89
C PHE A 293 0.39 18.62 -6.32
N VAL A 294 0.11 19.81 -6.88
CA VAL A 294 -1.11 20.57 -6.55
C VAL A 294 -2.35 19.79 -6.95
N VAL A 295 -2.40 19.23 -8.16
CA VAL A 295 -3.53 18.39 -8.61
C VAL A 295 -3.72 17.20 -7.66
N LEU A 296 -2.63 16.51 -7.28
CA LEU A 296 -2.69 15.41 -6.32
C LEU A 296 -3.24 15.87 -4.95
N THR A 297 -2.82 17.05 -4.48
CA THR A 297 -3.34 17.64 -3.24
C THR A 297 -4.85 17.92 -3.33
N LEU A 298 -5.32 18.42 -4.45
CA LEU A 298 -6.75 18.65 -4.69
C LEU A 298 -7.55 17.35 -4.70
N MET A 299 -7.02 16.29 -5.33
CA MET A 299 -7.65 14.95 -5.26
C MET A 299 -7.73 14.43 -3.82
N LEU A 300 -6.70 14.67 -3.02
CA LEU A 300 -6.64 14.22 -1.63
C LEU A 300 -7.70 14.89 -0.74
N ILE A 301 -8.26 16.05 -1.12
CA ILE A 301 -9.36 16.71 -0.42
C ILE A 301 -10.60 15.80 -0.31
N LEU A 302 -10.79 14.89 -1.26
CA LEU A 302 -11.88 13.92 -1.21
C LEU A 302 -11.81 13.00 0.02
N VAL A 303 -10.62 12.73 0.56
CA VAL A 303 -10.44 11.86 1.73
C VAL A 303 -11.14 12.42 2.96
N PRO A 304 -10.85 13.64 3.46
CA PRO A 304 -11.56 14.19 4.61
C PRO A 304 -13.03 14.51 4.29
N LEU A 305 -13.38 14.95 3.08
CA LEU A 305 -14.77 15.23 2.71
C LEU A 305 -15.65 13.98 2.75
N CYS A 306 -15.13 12.85 2.28
CA CYS A 306 -15.87 11.59 2.23
C CYS A 306 -15.75 10.75 3.51
N ALA A 307 -14.90 11.14 4.48
CA ALA A 307 -14.67 10.38 5.72
C ALA A 307 -15.99 10.04 6.44
N GLY A 308 -16.94 10.97 6.50
CA GLY A 308 -18.25 10.74 7.11
C GLY A 308 -19.13 9.75 6.33
N ALA A 309 -19.07 9.77 5.00
CA ALA A 309 -19.88 8.90 4.16
C ALA A 309 -19.39 7.44 4.22
N VAL A 310 -18.06 7.24 4.12
CA VAL A 310 -17.47 5.88 4.06
C VAL A 310 -17.37 5.19 5.43
N THR A 311 -17.50 5.93 6.54
CA THR A 311 -17.40 5.37 7.88
C THR A 311 -18.74 5.33 8.63
N ARG A 312 -19.85 5.63 7.96
CA ARG A 312 -21.19 5.43 8.54
C ARG A 312 -21.41 3.94 8.77
N ARG A 313 -21.82 3.58 9.98
CA ARG A 313 -22.33 2.24 10.23
C ARG A 313 -23.62 2.12 9.39
N THR A 314 -23.68 1.21 8.44
CA THR A 314 -24.94 0.75 7.86
C THR A 314 -25.69 0.04 9.00
N VAL A 315 -26.77 0.68 9.45
CA VAL A 315 -27.72 0.12 10.44
C VAL A 315 -28.43 -1.05 9.80
#